data_ef2c274f4712b737d13c39a24bfc8824
#
_entry.id   ef2c274f4712b737d13c39a24bfc8824
#
_cell.length_a   1.000
_cell.length_b   1.000
_cell.length_c   1.000
_cell.angle_alpha   90.00
_cell.angle_beta   90.00
_cell.angle_gamma   90.00
#
_symmetry.space_group_name_H-M   'P 1'
#
loop_
_entity.id
_entity.type
_entity.pdbx_description
1 polymer ?
#
loop_
_entity_poly.entity_id
_entity_poly.type
_entity_poly.pdbx_seq_one_letter_code
_entity_poly.pdbx_strand_id
1 'polypeptide(L)'
;MPKPFEEVKTQPQKLETNEQALMQQLDSLVSEGRNPRTMTLDTLNTLDLLKVINQEDQKVALAVAAALPNISVCVDLAVTSLQNKGRLIYIGAGTSGRLGVLDAVECRPTFSVPDNLVIGIIAGGENALTNAV
;
A
#
# COMPACT_ATOMS: atom_id res chain seq x y z
N MET A 1 -2.45 43.58 -38.85
CA MET A 1 -1.57 43.60 -37.65
C MET A 1 -2.18 42.68 -36.61
N PRO A 2 -1.50 41.59 -36.24
CA PRO A 2 -1.98 40.73 -35.15
C PRO A 2 -1.68 41.39 -33.79
N LYS A 3 -2.64 41.28 -32.84
CA LYS A 3 -2.49 41.77 -31.46
C LYS A 3 -1.42 41.00 -30.72
N PRO A 4 -0.64 41.63 -29.83
CA PRO A 4 0.35 40.90 -29.01
C PRO A 4 -0.33 40.02 -27.97
N PHE A 5 0.30 38.83 -27.71
CA PHE A 5 -0.08 37.88 -26.68
C PHE A 5 -0.01 38.58 -25.31
N GLU A 6 -1.14 38.59 -24.57
CA GLU A 6 -1.17 38.93 -23.15
C GLU A 6 -0.50 37.81 -22.35
N GLU A 7 0.58 38.14 -21.65
CA GLU A 7 1.18 37.25 -20.64
C GLU A 7 0.17 36.96 -19.52
N VAL A 8 -0.23 35.69 -19.43
CA VAL A 8 -0.99 35.19 -18.27
C VAL A 8 -0.04 35.17 -17.07
N LYS A 9 -0.14 36.17 -16.22
CA LYS A 9 0.52 36.18 -14.91
C LYS A 9 -0.10 35.09 -14.04
N THR A 10 0.52 33.92 -13.99
CA THR A 10 0.22 32.86 -13.01
C THR A 10 0.52 33.40 -11.61
N GLN A 11 -0.51 33.48 -10.80
CA GLN A 11 -0.40 33.97 -9.42
C GLN A 11 0.27 32.91 -8.52
N PRO A 12 1.40 33.22 -7.86
CA PRO A 12 2.11 32.24 -7.01
C PRO A 12 1.33 31.81 -5.77
N GLN A 13 0.36 32.59 -5.30
CA GLN A 13 -0.41 32.31 -4.07
C GLN A 13 -1.33 31.08 -4.13
N LYS A 14 -1.70 30.58 -5.29
CA LYS A 14 -2.57 29.41 -5.43
C LYS A 14 -1.83 28.06 -5.32
N LEU A 15 -0.52 28.07 -5.58
CA LEU A 15 0.34 26.90 -5.46
C LEU A 15 0.71 26.60 -3.99
N GLU A 16 1.08 27.63 -3.22
CA GLU A 16 1.44 27.49 -1.80
C GLU A 16 0.27 26.97 -0.93
N THR A 17 -0.97 27.41 -1.20
CA THR A 17 -2.16 26.89 -0.49
C THR A 17 -2.49 25.43 -0.83
N ASN A 18 -2.17 24.99 -2.03
CA ASN A 18 -2.42 23.61 -2.44
C ASN A 18 -1.36 22.65 -1.86
N GLU A 19 -0.11 23.06 -1.78
CA GLU A 19 0.97 22.29 -1.14
C GLU A 19 0.75 22.16 0.37
N GLN A 20 0.37 23.21 1.06
CA GLN A 20 0.05 23.17 2.49
C GLN A 20 -1.15 22.27 2.78
N ALA A 21 -2.20 22.32 1.97
CA ALA A 21 -3.36 21.45 2.10
C ALA A 21 -2.99 19.99 1.83
N LEU A 22 -2.13 19.70 0.84
CA LEU A 22 -1.62 18.37 0.56
C LEU A 22 -0.76 17.85 1.71
N MET A 23 0.13 18.66 2.27
CA MET A 23 0.96 18.28 3.43
C MET A 23 0.10 17.95 4.65
N GLN A 24 -0.96 18.73 4.93
CA GLN A 24 -1.89 18.43 6.01
C GLN A 24 -2.68 17.14 5.78
N GLN A 25 -3.04 16.83 4.52
CA GLN A 25 -3.66 15.56 4.17
C GLN A 25 -2.70 14.38 4.37
N LEU A 26 -1.44 14.51 3.95
CA LEU A 26 -0.41 13.50 4.16
C LEU A 26 -0.15 13.25 5.65
N ASP A 27 -0.05 14.30 6.45
CA ASP A 27 0.13 14.21 7.91
C ASP A 27 -1.05 13.51 8.62
N SER A 28 -2.24 13.51 8.01
CA SER A 28 -3.42 12.81 8.54
C SER A 28 -3.46 11.32 8.20
N LEU A 29 -2.64 10.85 7.26
CA LEU A 29 -2.59 9.45 6.87
C LEU A 29 -1.81 8.63 7.90
N VAL A 30 -2.43 7.57 8.40
CA VAL A 30 -1.80 6.68 9.40
C VAL A 30 -0.52 6.04 8.86
N SER A 31 -0.48 5.73 7.55
CA SER A 31 0.68 5.15 6.87
C SER A 31 1.88 6.09 6.77
N GLU A 32 1.65 7.41 6.77
CA GLU A 32 2.69 8.45 6.69
C GLU A 32 3.07 9.00 8.06
N GLY A 33 2.35 8.59 9.11
CA GLY A 33 2.59 9.00 10.49
C GLY A 33 3.94 8.51 11.02
N ARG A 34 4.71 9.40 11.66
CA ARG A 34 5.95 9.01 12.33
C ARG A 34 5.64 8.18 13.57
N ASN A 35 6.31 7.03 13.71
CA ASN A 35 6.20 6.22 14.91
C ASN A 35 7.01 6.87 16.05
N PRO A 36 6.37 7.31 17.15
CA PRO A 36 7.09 7.96 18.27
C PRO A 36 8.18 7.11 18.91
N ARG A 37 8.10 5.78 18.79
CA ARG A 37 9.08 4.84 19.35
C ARG A 37 10.32 4.68 18.48
N THR A 38 10.29 5.15 17.25
CA THR A 38 11.39 5.00 16.29
C THR A 38 12.03 6.34 15.88
N MET A 39 11.75 7.42 16.62
CA MET A 39 12.23 8.77 16.29
C MET A 39 13.74 8.95 16.39
N THR A 40 14.44 8.07 17.09
CA THR A 40 15.89 8.15 17.34
C THR A 40 16.66 6.99 16.72
N LEU A 41 16.10 6.29 15.71
CA LEU A 41 16.73 5.13 15.08
C LEU A 41 18.13 5.42 14.53
N ASP A 42 18.33 6.60 13.99
CA ASP A 42 19.59 7.07 13.40
C ASP A 42 20.72 7.27 14.42
N THR A 43 20.39 7.36 15.72
CA THR A 43 21.37 7.55 16.81
C THR A 43 21.72 6.24 17.52
N LEU A 44 21.04 5.14 17.22
CA LEU A 44 21.22 3.85 17.90
C LEU A 44 22.40 3.07 17.30
N ASN A 45 23.07 2.28 18.14
CA ASN A 45 23.95 1.24 17.64
C ASN A 45 23.14 0.12 16.97
N THR A 46 23.80 -0.73 16.17
CA THR A 46 23.14 -1.77 15.37
C THR A 46 22.26 -2.72 16.20
N LEU A 47 22.74 -3.16 17.37
CA LEU A 47 21.97 -4.08 18.20
C LEU A 47 20.68 -3.44 18.73
N ASP A 48 20.76 -2.21 19.20
CA ASP A 48 19.60 -1.52 19.75
C ASP A 48 18.62 -1.10 18.65
N LEU A 49 19.10 -0.73 17.46
CA LEU A 49 18.28 -0.54 16.27
C LEU A 49 17.47 -1.81 15.93
N LEU A 50 18.13 -2.97 15.88
CA LEU A 50 17.45 -4.24 15.59
C LEU A 50 16.45 -4.62 16.68
N LYS A 51 16.73 -4.35 17.94
CA LYS A 51 15.76 -4.58 19.02
C LYS A 51 14.51 -3.72 18.87
N VAL A 52 14.65 -2.44 18.51
CA VAL A 52 13.51 -1.54 18.31
C VAL A 52 12.65 -2.02 17.14
N ILE A 53 13.26 -2.38 16.01
CA ILE A 53 12.53 -2.94 14.85
C ILE A 53 11.79 -4.22 15.27
N ASN A 54 12.46 -5.16 15.90
CA ASN A 54 11.85 -6.42 16.34
C ASN A 54 10.70 -6.22 17.32
N GLN A 55 10.78 -5.22 18.22
CA GLN A 55 9.68 -4.87 19.13
C GLN A 55 8.46 -4.32 18.38
N GLU A 56 8.64 -3.59 17.30
CA GLU A 56 7.52 -3.15 16.45
C GLU A 56 6.92 -4.33 15.68
N ASP A 57 7.76 -5.22 15.13
CA ASP A 57 7.30 -6.41 14.41
C ASP A 57 6.42 -7.33 15.27
N GLN A 58 6.77 -7.51 16.55
CA GLN A 58 5.97 -8.33 17.47
C GLN A 58 4.53 -7.82 17.66
N LYS A 59 4.27 -6.53 17.43
CA LYS A 59 2.93 -5.95 17.55
C LYS A 59 2.04 -6.31 16.38
N VAL A 60 2.60 -6.64 15.22
CA VAL A 60 1.86 -6.96 14.00
C VAL A 60 0.96 -8.17 14.23
N ALA A 61 1.49 -9.26 14.79
CA ALA A 61 0.72 -10.45 15.08
C ALA A 61 -0.43 -10.20 16.07
N LEU A 62 -0.22 -9.33 17.07
CA LEU A 62 -1.26 -8.95 18.04
C LEU A 62 -2.36 -8.12 17.37
N ALA A 63 -2.00 -7.20 16.47
CA ALA A 63 -2.96 -6.41 15.71
C ALA A 63 -3.80 -7.30 14.80
N VAL A 64 -3.18 -8.26 14.12
CA VAL A 64 -3.89 -9.27 13.30
C VAL A 64 -4.81 -10.11 14.16
N ALA A 65 -4.36 -10.56 15.33
CA ALA A 65 -5.20 -11.35 16.26
C ALA A 65 -6.48 -10.60 16.67
N ALA A 66 -6.37 -9.29 16.92
CA ALA A 66 -7.53 -8.45 17.23
C ALA A 66 -8.50 -8.31 16.04
N ALA A 67 -8.02 -8.43 14.81
CA ALA A 67 -8.82 -8.32 13.59
C ALA A 67 -9.42 -9.66 13.09
N LEU A 68 -9.05 -10.81 13.70
CA LEU A 68 -9.49 -12.14 13.27
C LEU A 68 -11.00 -12.28 13.05
N PRO A 69 -11.90 -11.70 13.88
CA PRO A 69 -13.34 -11.80 13.63
C PRO A 69 -13.76 -11.19 12.28
N ASN A 70 -13.16 -10.07 11.89
CA ASN A 70 -13.43 -9.43 10.60
C ASN A 70 -12.75 -10.18 9.45
N ILE A 71 -11.55 -10.68 9.67
CA ILE A 71 -10.82 -11.49 8.68
C ILE A 71 -11.61 -12.76 8.37
N SER A 72 -12.18 -13.43 9.36
CA SER A 72 -12.99 -14.65 9.13
C SER A 72 -14.18 -14.38 8.20
N VAL A 73 -14.88 -13.27 8.38
CA VAL A 73 -15.98 -12.87 7.49
C VAL A 73 -15.49 -12.67 6.04
N CYS A 74 -14.35 -12.03 5.86
CA CYS A 74 -13.76 -11.85 4.52
C CYS A 74 -13.42 -13.22 3.89
N VAL A 75 -12.85 -14.14 4.67
CA VAL A 75 -12.51 -15.49 4.21
C VAL A 75 -13.77 -16.25 3.79
N ASP A 76 -14.83 -16.22 4.59
CA ASP A 76 -16.09 -16.90 4.26
C ASP A 76 -16.75 -16.36 2.98
N LEU A 77 -16.67 -15.04 2.77
CA LEU A 77 -17.12 -14.40 1.52
C LEU A 77 -16.27 -14.84 0.32
N ALA A 78 -14.96 -14.91 0.47
CA ALA A 78 -14.04 -15.37 -0.57
C ALA A 78 -14.33 -16.85 -0.93
N VAL A 79 -14.48 -17.72 0.07
CA VAL A 79 -14.84 -19.14 -0.11
C VAL A 79 -16.15 -19.28 -0.87
N THR A 80 -17.18 -18.54 -0.44
CA THR A 80 -18.49 -18.54 -1.10
C THR A 80 -18.38 -18.10 -2.57
N SER A 81 -17.59 -17.06 -2.83
CA SER A 81 -17.35 -16.59 -4.21
C SER A 81 -16.68 -17.67 -5.07
N LEU A 82 -15.62 -18.28 -4.57
CA LEU A 82 -14.88 -19.33 -5.28
C LEU A 82 -15.75 -20.57 -5.55
N GLN A 83 -16.57 -21.01 -4.58
CA GLN A 83 -17.51 -22.11 -4.76
C GLN A 83 -18.59 -21.83 -5.83
N ASN A 84 -18.96 -20.57 -6.01
CA ASN A 84 -19.89 -20.11 -7.03
C ASN A 84 -19.21 -19.71 -8.34
N LYS A 85 -18.02 -20.23 -8.63
CA LYS A 85 -17.21 -19.94 -9.84
C LYS A 85 -16.77 -18.47 -9.97
N GLY A 86 -16.74 -17.76 -8.85
CA GLY A 86 -16.14 -16.44 -8.74
C GLY A 86 -14.62 -16.50 -8.71
N ARG A 87 -14.00 -15.36 -8.45
CA ARG A 87 -12.55 -15.19 -8.42
C ARG A 87 -12.13 -14.37 -7.20
N LEU A 88 -10.88 -14.54 -6.77
CA LEU A 88 -10.23 -13.65 -5.83
C LEU A 88 -9.36 -12.66 -6.62
N ILE A 89 -9.53 -11.37 -6.38
CA ILE A 89 -8.77 -10.33 -7.08
C ILE A 89 -8.10 -9.44 -6.05
N TYR A 90 -6.78 -9.41 -6.07
CA TYR A 90 -5.96 -8.45 -5.34
C TYR A 90 -5.75 -7.20 -6.19
N ILE A 91 -6.01 -6.02 -5.64
CA ILE A 91 -5.76 -4.74 -6.30
C ILE A 91 -4.92 -3.88 -5.36
N GLY A 92 -3.80 -3.38 -5.85
CA GLY A 92 -2.92 -2.54 -5.04
C GLY A 92 -1.93 -1.73 -5.84
N ALA A 93 -1.22 -0.85 -5.14
CA ALA A 93 -0.11 -0.06 -5.68
C ALA A 93 1.16 -0.33 -4.86
N GLY A 94 2.33 -0.07 -5.44
CA GLY A 94 3.62 -0.21 -4.78
C GLY A 94 3.81 -1.60 -4.18
N THR A 95 4.30 -1.66 -2.93
CA THR A 95 4.55 -2.92 -2.22
C THR A 95 3.30 -3.76 -2.01
N SER A 96 2.16 -3.14 -1.68
CA SER A 96 0.89 -3.86 -1.51
C SER A 96 0.45 -4.55 -2.80
N GLY A 97 0.58 -3.88 -3.95
CA GLY A 97 0.31 -4.48 -5.25
C GLY A 97 1.26 -5.64 -5.58
N ARG A 98 2.56 -5.51 -5.26
CA ARG A 98 3.55 -6.58 -5.47
C ARG A 98 3.23 -7.82 -4.63
N LEU A 99 2.84 -7.63 -3.36
CA LEU A 99 2.45 -8.74 -2.47
C LEU A 99 1.19 -9.45 -2.99
N GLY A 100 0.19 -8.70 -3.47
CA GLY A 100 -1.01 -9.30 -4.07
C GLY A 100 -0.70 -10.09 -5.34
N VAL A 101 0.19 -9.60 -6.21
CA VAL A 101 0.64 -10.34 -7.39
C VAL A 101 1.44 -11.58 -7.00
N LEU A 102 2.33 -11.49 -6.01
CA LEU A 102 3.10 -12.62 -5.51
C LEU A 102 2.18 -13.74 -5.01
N ASP A 103 1.21 -13.42 -4.16
CA ASP A 103 0.26 -14.40 -3.64
C ASP A 103 -0.57 -15.05 -4.77
N ALA A 104 -1.05 -14.26 -5.73
CA ALA A 104 -1.79 -14.76 -6.88
C ALA A 104 -0.98 -15.76 -7.73
N VAL A 105 0.30 -15.47 -7.96
CA VAL A 105 1.21 -16.35 -8.73
C VAL A 105 1.48 -17.66 -7.98
N GLU A 106 1.68 -17.60 -6.66
CA GLU A 106 1.98 -18.76 -5.83
C GLU A 106 0.77 -19.68 -5.60
N CYS A 107 -0.45 -19.22 -5.82
CA CYS A 107 -1.65 -20.03 -5.69
C CYS A 107 -1.67 -21.23 -6.66
N ARG A 108 -1.16 -21.05 -7.88
CA ARG A 108 -1.14 -22.12 -8.89
C ARG A 108 -0.25 -23.30 -8.50
N PRO A 109 1.06 -23.13 -8.22
CA PRO A 109 1.93 -24.24 -7.84
C PRO A 109 1.55 -24.85 -6.50
N THR A 110 1.04 -24.04 -5.56
CA THR A 110 0.73 -24.49 -4.20
C THR A 110 -0.59 -25.27 -4.13
N PHE A 111 -1.62 -24.83 -4.83
CA PHE A 111 -2.98 -25.39 -4.73
C PHE A 111 -3.48 -26.02 -6.02
N SER A 112 -2.68 -26.02 -7.09
CA SER A 112 -3.06 -26.56 -8.41
C SER A 112 -4.34 -25.94 -8.98
N VAL A 113 -4.57 -24.65 -8.74
CA VAL A 113 -5.74 -23.92 -9.21
C VAL A 113 -5.53 -23.38 -10.62
N PRO A 114 -6.60 -23.06 -11.37
CA PRO A 114 -6.51 -22.40 -12.69
C PRO A 114 -5.89 -21.00 -12.57
N ASP A 115 -5.17 -20.56 -13.61
CA ASP A 115 -4.46 -19.26 -13.67
C ASP A 115 -5.33 -18.03 -13.45
N ASN A 116 -6.64 -18.15 -13.73
CA ASN A 116 -7.59 -17.05 -13.63
C ASN A 116 -8.45 -17.07 -12.35
N LEU A 117 -8.16 -17.98 -11.41
CA LEU A 117 -8.93 -18.08 -10.16
C LEU A 117 -8.52 -17.02 -9.15
N VAL A 118 -7.22 -16.78 -9.02
CA VAL A 118 -6.64 -15.73 -8.16
C VAL A 118 -5.83 -14.80 -9.04
N ILE A 119 -6.14 -13.51 -9.00
CA ILE A 119 -5.57 -12.50 -9.91
C ILE A 119 -4.98 -11.36 -9.08
N GLY A 120 -3.75 -10.98 -9.39
CA GLY A 120 -3.12 -9.78 -8.85
C GLY A 120 -3.11 -8.64 -9.89
N ILE A 121 -3.57 -7.47 -9.49
CA ILE A 121 -3.56 -6.26 -10.30
C ILE A 121 -2.77 -5.19 -9.56
N ILE A 122 -1.71 -4.69 -10.19
CA ILE A 122 -0.87 -3.63 -9.64
C ILE A 122 -1.02 -2.34 -10.46
N ALA A 123 -1.14 -1.20 -9.79
CA ALA A 123 -1.08 0.10 -10.44
C ALA A 123 0.28 0.28 -11.12
N GLY A 124 0.27 0.77 -12.38
CA GLY A 124 1.48 0.85 -13.21
C GLY A 124 1.79 -0.43 -14.01
N GLY A 125 0.98 -1.50 -13.86
CA GLY A 125 1.10 -2.74 -14.63
C GLY A 125 2.39 -3.51 -14.37
N GLU A 126 2.81 -4.35 -15.31
CA GLU A 126 3.98 -5.21 -15.19
C GLU A 126 5.28 -4.44 -14.89
N ASN A 127 5.43 -3.23 -15.42
CA ASN A 127 6.60 -2.40 -15.14
C ASN A 127 6.75 -2.10 -13.64
N ALA A 128 5.64 -1.89 -12.93
CA ALA A 128 5.63 -1.60 -11.50
C ALA A 128 6.03 -2.79 -10.61
N LEU A 129 6.14 -4.00 -11.16
CA LEU A 129 6.60 -5.16 -10.39
C LEU A 129 8.10 -5.05 -10.06
N THR A 130 8.89 -4.52 -10.99
CA THR A 130 10.35 -4.45 -10.88
C THR A 130 10.91 -3.04 -10.78
N ASN A 131 10.13 -2.04 -11.13
CA ASN A 131 10.54 -0.63 -11.11
C ASN A 131 9.66 0.18 -10.14
N ALA A 132 10.22 1.27 -9.61
CA ALA A 132 9.44 2.30 -8.95
C ALA A 132 8.74 3.16 -10.00
N VAL A 133 7.44 3.31 -9.90
CA VAL A 133 6.59 4.07 -10.80
C VAL A 133 5.66 4.97 -9.98
#